data_91bd00999fbfdbe4b261c14025c9353a
#
_entry.id   91bd00999fbfdbe4b261c14025c9353a
#
_cell.length_a   1.000
_cell.length_b   1.000
_cell.length_c   1.000
_cell.angle_alpha   90.00
_cell.angle_beta   90.00
_cell.angle_gamma   90.00
#
_symmetry.space_group_name_H-M   'P 1'
#
loop_
_entity.id
_entity.type
_entity.pdbx_description
1 polymer ?
#
loop_
_entity_poly.entity_id
_entity_poly.type
_entity_poly.pdbx_seq_one_letter_code
_entity_poly.pdbx_strand_id
1 'polypeptide(L)'
;MIGKIKYAPGTIASLITCFVFFLLINTLNIFTIFLITLIIFFYSFLAINNSFDEFNSHDPQEIVIDEVVGQMLTLLAIPIYETLYPINTIYYCIASFVIFRFFDIWKPYPVNYVDKNVKGPTGIMLDDIVASIYAIIILIMAFFFLGR
;
A
#
# COMPACT_ATOMS: atom_id res chain seq x y z
N MET A 1 -5.79 -16.62 -0.47
CA MET A 1 -4.78 -17.70 -0.45
C MET A 1 -3.33 -17.19 -0.33
N ILE A 2 -3.05 -15.92 -0.68
CA ILE A 2 -1.70 -15.31 -0.54
C ILE A 2 -1.31 -15.22 0.95
N GLY A 3 -2.22 -14.87 1.85
CA GLY A 3 -1.98 -14.84 3.29
C GLY A 3 -1.56 -16.16 3.94
N LYS A 4 -1.73 -17.31 3.26
CA LYS A 4 -1.28 -18.63 3.73
C LYS A 4 0.17 -18.97 3.33
N ILE A 5 0.86 -18.07 2.65
CA ILE A 5 2.26 -18.25 2.28
C ILE A 5 3.12 -18.07 3.55
N LYS A 6 3.94 -19.06 3.84
CA LYS A 6 4.73 -19.18 5.07
C LYS A 6 5.81 -18.11 5.26
N TYR A 7 6.12 -17.33 4.21
CA TYR A 7 7.18 -16.31 4.21
C TYR A 7 6.66 -15.00 3.62
N ALA A 8 6.60 -13.94 4.45
CA ALA A 8 6.32 -12.56 4.10
C ALA A 8 5.10 -12.36 3.16
N PRO A 9 3.88 -12.79 3.55
CA PRO A 9 2.70 -12.73 2.68
C PRO A 9 2.36 -11.31 2.22
N GLY A 10 2.52 -10.29 3.06
CA GLY A 10 2.31 -8.90 2.73
C GLY A 10 3.27 -8.38 1.65
N THR A 11 4.56 -8.79 1.70
CA THR A 11 5.53 -8.43 0.64
C THR A 11 5.11 -9.00 -0.71
N ILE A 12 4.61 -10.24 -0.73
CA ILE A 12 4.11 -10.86 -1.97
C ILE A 12 2.84 -10.15 -2.46
N ALA A 13 1.93 -9.81 -1.56
CA ALA A 13 0.72 -9.06 -1.90
C ALA A 13 1.06 -7.69 -2.51
N SER A 14 1.96 -6.92 -1.89
CA SER A 14 2.44 -5.63 -2.40
C SER A 14 3.12 -5.76 -3.76
N LEU A 15 3.94 -6.80 -3.98
CA LEU A 15 4.60 -7.05 -5.26
C LEU A 15 3.59 -7.36 -6.37
N ILE A 16 2.61 -8.22 -6.10
CA ILE A 16 1.52 -8.53 -7.03
C ILE A 16 0.71 -7.27 -7.34
N THR A 17 0.43 -6.46 -6.32
CA THR A 17 -0.28 -5.18 -6.49
C THR A 17 0.48 -4.25 -7.43
N CYS A 18 1.80 -4.12 -7.28
CA CYS A 18 2.63 -3.34 -8.20
C CYS A 18 2.55 -3.86 -9.64
N PHE A 19 2.63 -5.16 -9.83
CA PHE A 19 2.53 -5.76 -11.16
C PHE A 19 1.16 -5.53 -11.80
N VAL A 20 0.08 -5.75 -11.04
CA VAL A 20 -1.28 -5.50 -11.52
C VAL A 20 -1.49 -4.01 -11.83
N PHE A 21 -1.04 -3.12 -10.94
CA PHE A 21 -1.12 -1.67 -11.18
C PHE A 21 -0.37 -1.25 -12.44
N PHE A 22 0.84 -1.77 -12.67
CA PHE A 22 1.61 -1.50 -13.90
C PHE A 22 0.85 -1.91 -15.16
N LEU A 23 0.11 -3.01 -15.14
CA LEU A 23 -0.75 -3.40 -16.27
C LEU A 23 -1.96 -2.46 -16.40
N LEU A 24 -2.59 -2.10 -15.30
CA LEU A 24 -3.78 -1.25 -15.28
C LEU A 24 -3.49 0.17 -15.76
N ILE A 25 -2.38 0.79 -15.36
CA ILE A 25 -2.04 2.17 -15.74
C ILE A 25 -1.76 2.33 -17.24
N ASN A 26 -1.40 1.24 -17.93
CA ASN A 26 -1.23 1.22 -19.37
C ASN A 26 -2.55 1.04 -20.15
N THR A 27 -3.63 0.64 -19.48
CA THR A 27 -4.90 0.30 -20.11
C THR A 27 -6.07 1.18 -19.65
N LEU A 28 -6.01 1.67 -18.43
CA LEU A 28 -7.06 2.47 -17.79
C LEU A 28 -6.54 3.86 -17.42
N ASN A 29 -7.45 4.82 -17.36
CA ASN A 29 -7.09 6.14 -16.83
C ASN A 29 -6.96 6.09 -15.30
N ILE A 30 -6.17 7.02 -14.74
CA ILE A 30 -5.87 7.07 -13.31
C ILE A 30 -7.13 7.24 -12.44
N PHE A 31 -8.15 7.94 -12.93
CA PHE A 31 -9.41 8.11 -12.21
C PHE A 31 -10.16 6.78 -12.03
N THR A 32 -10.16 5.93 -13.07
CA THR A 32 -10.75 4.58 -12.97
C THR A 32 -9.98 3.73 -11.97
N ILE A 33 -8.64 3.79 -11.98
CA ILE A 33 -7.82 3.05 -11.00
C ILE A 33 -8.07 3.56 -9.58
N PHE A 34 -8.25 4.88 -9.40
CA PHE A 34 -8.63 5.46 -8.11
C PHE A 34 -9.98 4.93 -7.62
N LEU A 35 -11.00 4.84 -8.49
CA LEU A 35 -12.30 4.27 -8.12
C LEU A 35 -12.19 2.78 -7.72
N ILE A 36 -11.39 2.01 -8.46
CA ILE A 36 -11.10 0.61 -8.11
C ILE A 36 -10.44 0.53 -6.73
N THR A 37 -9.47 1.40 -6.46
CA THR A 37 -8.80 1.45 -5.15
C THR A 37 -9.79 1.78 -4.02
N LEU A 38 -10.72 2.72 -4.24
CA LEU A 38 -11.76 3.03 -3.27
C LEU A 38 -12.69 1.83 -3.00
N ILE A 39 -13.07 1.10 -4.04
CA ILE A 39 -13.91 -0.10 -3.88
C ILE A 39 -13.15 -1.15 -3.05
N ILE A 40 -11.88 -1.40 -3.36
CA ILE A 40 -11.04 -2.33 -2.61
C ILE A 40 -10.88 -1.86 -1.16
N PHE A 41 -10.68 -0.56 -0.92
CA PHE A 41 -10.57 0.02 0.42
C PHE A 41 -11.81 -0.25 1.28
N PHE A 42 -13.01 0.04 0.77
CA PHE A 42 -14.24 -0.22 1.51
C PHE A 42 -14.50 -1.71 1.70
N TYR A 43 -14.21 -2.52 0.67
CA TYR A 43 -14.31 -3.97 0.79
C TYR A 43 -13.34 -4.54 1.84
N SER A 44 -12.12 -3.99 1.93
CA SER A 44 -11.13 -4.41 2.92
C SER A 44 -11.64 -4.25 4.35
N PHE A 45 -12.32 -3.15 4.62
CA PHE A 45 -12.93 -2.91 5.93
C PHE A 45 -13.94 -4.00 6.31
N LEU A 46 -14.79 -4.37 5.35
CA LEU A 46 -15.78 -5.44 5.55
C LEU A 46 -15.10 -6.81 5.71
N ALA A 47 -14.09 -7.08 4.88
CA ALA A 47 -13.36 -8.35 4.90
C ALA A 47 -12.61 -8.54 6.22
N ILE A 48 -11.88 -7.52 6.69
CA ILE A 48 -11.14 -7.57 7.95
C ILE A 48 -12.09 -7.70 9.14
N ASN A 49 -13.22 -6.95 9.15
CA ASN A 49 -14.18 -7.04 10.23
C ASN A 49 -14.79 -8.44 10.36
N ASN A 50 -15.14 -9.07 9.25
CA ASN A 50 -15.69 -10.43 9.26
C ASN A 50 -14.64 -11.49 9.68
N SER A 51 -13.38 -11.28 9.31
CA SER A 51 -12.30 -12.19 9.68
C SER A 51 -11.88 -12.04 11.15
N PHE A 52 -12.10 -10.89 11.76
CA PHE A 52 -11.74 -10.61 13.16
C PHE A 52 -12.51 -11.50 14.15
N ASP A 53 -13.75 -11.85 13.82
CA ASP A 53 -14.60 -12.71 14.65
C ASP A 53 -14.20 -14.20 14.54
N GLU A 54 -13.57 -14.60 13.44
CA GLU A 54 -13.13 -15.99 13.20
C GLU A 54 -11.71 -16.29 13.74
N PHE A 55 -10.83 -15.28 13.77
CA PHE A 55 -9.47 -15.42 14.25
C PHE A 55 -9.33 -14.86 15.66
N ASN A 56 -9.17 -15.75 16.67
CA ASN A 56 -8.88 -15.37 18.06
C ASN A 56 -7.50 -14.70 18.26
N SER A 57 -6.83 -14.25 17.21
CA SER A 57 -5.50 -13.63 17.25
C SER A 57 -5.58 -12.14 16.87
N HIS A 58 -4.86 -11.32 17.63
CA HIS A 58 -4.84 -9.86 17.48
C HIS A 58 -4.11 -9.34 16.22
N ASP A 59 -3.46 -10.21 15.47
CA ASP A 59 -2.74 -9.91 14.23
C ASP A 59 -2.71 -11.16 13.36
N PRO A 60 -3.76 -11.44 12.61
CA PRO A 60 -3.74 -12.56 11.70
C PRO A 60 -2.82 -12.22 10.52
N GLN A 61 -1.61 -12.74 10.53
CA GLN A 61 -0.63 -12.66 9.41
C GLN A 61 -1.19 -13.13 8.05
N GLU A 62 -2.43 -13.61 8.05
CA GLU A 62 -3.17 -14.02 6.86
C GLU A 62 -3.95 -12.87 6.20
N ILE A 63 -4.14 -11.75 6.90
CA ILE A 63 -4.74 -10.54 6.33
C ILE A 63 -3.63 -9.81 5.58
N VAL A 64 -3.81 -9.61 4.28
CA VAL A 64 -2.88 -8.94 3.36
C VAL A 64 -3.57 -7.90 2.47
N ILE A 65 -4.86 -7.65 2.74
CA ILE A 65 -5.67 -6.75 1.92
C ILE A 65 -5.38 -5.28 2.24
N ASP A 66 -4.93 -5.00 3.46
CA ASP A 66 -4.43 -3.73 3.96
C ASP A 66 -3.17 -3.30 3.20
N GLU A 67 -2.20 -4.21 3.04
CA GLU A 67 -1.00 -3.94 2.24
C GLU A 67 -1.33 -3.71 0.76
N VAL A 68 -2.35 -4.38 0.21
CA VAL A 68 -2.83 -4.11 -1.14
C VAL A 68 -3.32 -2.67 -1.24
N VAL A 69 -4.13 -2.21 -0.29
CA VAL A 69 -4.65 -0.83 -0.26
C VAL A 69 -3.52 0.18 -0.08
N GLY A 70 -2.63 -0.01 0.90
CA GLY A 70 -1.49 0.88 1.14
C GLY A 70 -0.58 1.01 -0.07
N GLN A 71 -0.27 -0.12 -0.73
CA GLN A 71 0.53 -0.14 -1.95
C GLN A 71 -0.19 0.57 -3.11
N MET A 72 -1.50 0.35 -3.31
CA MET A 72 -2.29 1.05 -4.34
C MET A 72 -2.30 2.55 -4.12
N LEU A 73 -2.47 3.03 -2.87
CA LEU A 73 -2.42 4.46 -2.54
C LEU A 73 -1.07 5.09 -2.94
N THR A 74 0.04 4.40 -2.65
CA THR A 74 1.38 4.88 -3.03
C THR A 74 1.54 4.96 -4.55
N LEU A 75 1.00 3.99 -5.29
CA LEU A 75 1.09 3.92 -6.75
C LEU A 75 0.18 4.96 -7.44
N LEU A 76 -0.94 5.35 -6.83
CA LEU A 76 -1.83 6.39 -7.36
C LEU A 76 -1.14 7.77 -7.47
N ALA A 77 -0.02 7.99 -6.78
CA ALA A 77 0.77 9.20 -6.89
C ALA A 77 1.75 9.21 -8.09
N ILE A 78 1.82 8.14 -8.90
CA ILE A 78 2.72 8.05 -10.08
C ILE A 78 2.57 9.24 -11.03
N PRO A 79 1.38 9.75 -11.40
CA PRO A 79 1.28 10.92 -12.25
C PRO A 79 1.98 12.17 -11.69
N ILE A 80 2.04 12.31 -10.36
CA ILE A 80 2.81 13.38 -9.69
C ILE A 80 4.30 13.14 -9.88
N TYR A 81 4.77 11.89 -9.70
CA TYR A 81 6.18 11.53 -9.87
C TYR A 81 6.65 11.79 -11.32
N GLU A 82 5.81 11.44 -12.30
CA GLU A 82 6.09 11.68 -13.73
C GLU A 82 6.25 13.16 -14.07
N THR A 83 5.50 14.05 -13.41
CA THR A 83 5.66 15.51 -13.60
C THR A 83 6.95 16.06 -12.98
N LEU A 84 7.47 15.41 -11.94
CA LEU A 84 8.67 15.83 -11.22
C LEU A 84 9.97 15.32 -11.88
N TYR A 85 9.95 14.08 -12.31
CA TYR A 85 11.11 13.43 -12.93
C TYR A 85 10.64 12.38 -13.94
N PRO A 86 10.55 12.71 -15.24
CA PRO A 86 9.99 11.82 -16.25
C PRO A 86 10.91 10.65 -16.58
N ILE A 87 10.59 9.46 -16.07
CA ILE A 87 11.26 8.19 -16.36
C ILE A 87 10.20 7.11 -16.68
N ASN A 88 10.65 5.92 -17.02
CA ASN A 88 9.73 4.82 -17.31
C ASN A 88 8.93 4.45 -16.06
N THR A 89 7.62 4.24 -16.22
CA THR A 89 6.64 3.92 -15.16
C THR A 89 7.06 2.75 -14.27
N ILE A 90 7.81 1.78 -14.80
CA ILE A 90 8.30 0.64 -14.03
C ILE A 90 9.20 1.06 -12.87
N TYR A 91 10.01 2.11 -13.05
CA TYR A 91 10.90 2.60 -11.97
C TYR A 91 10.10 3.22 -10.83
N TYR A 92 8.98 3.92 -11.14
CA TYR A 92 8.09 4.43 -10.09
C TYR A 92 7.42 3.28 -9.34
N CYS A 93 6.98 2.21 -10.03
CA CYS A 93 6.41 1.03 -9.39
C CYS A 93 7.42 0.37 -8.45
N ILE A 94 8.68 0.19 -8.88
CA ILE A 94 9.73 -0.39 -8.04
C ILE A 94 10.05 0.51 -6.85
N ALA A 95 10.22 1.81 -7.07
CA ALA A 95 10.50 2.77 -6.00
C ALA A 95 9.34 2.81 -4.97
N SER A 96 8.09 2.86 -5.45
CA SER A 96 6.90 2.84 -4.61
C SER A 96 6.83 1.56 -3.77
N PHE A 97 7.12 0.40 -4.36
CA PHE A 97 7.16 -0.87 -3.64
C PHE A 97 8.21 -0.86 -2.53
N VAL A 98 9.46 -0.50 -2.86
CA VAL A 98 10.57 -0.52 -1.90
C VAL A 98 10.31 0.43 -0.73
N ILE A 99 9.90 1.67 -1.03
CA ILE A 99 9.71 2.71 0.00
C ILE A 99 8.48 2.41 0.86
N PHE A 100 7.36 1.98 0.26
CA PHE A 100 6.17 1.57 1.03
C PHE A 100 6.51 0.43 1.99
N ARG A 101 7.12 -0.67 1.49
CA ARG A 101 7.50 -1.80 2.34
C ARG A 101 8.52 -1.44 3.41
N PHE A 102 9.41 -0.51 3.13
CA PHE A 102 10.34 -0.01 4.14
C PHE A 102 9.59 0.64 5.32
N PHE A 103 8.62 1.54 5.07
CA PHE A 103 7.86 2.19 6.13
C PHE A 103 6.87 1.28 6.84
N ASP A 104 6.27 0.37 6.12
CA ASP A 104 5.35 -0.62 6.67
C ASP A 104 6.06 -1.62 7.60
N ILE A 105 7.27 -2.07 7.26
CA ILE A 105 8.05 -3.00 8.10
C ILE A 105 8.73 -2.26 9.27
N TRP A 106 9.35 -1.08 9.00
CA TRP A 106 10.08 -0.33 10.02
C TRP A 106 9.17 0.38 11.00
N LYS A 107 7.96 0.73 10.57
CA LYS A 107 6.92 1.39 11.37
C LYS A 107 7.46 2.56 12.20
N PRO A 108 8.03 3.62 11.58
CA PRO A 108 8.46 4.80 12.32
C PRO A 108 7.26 5.49 12.96
N TYR A 109 7.49 6.37 13.95
CA TYR A 109 6.41 7.23 14.44
C TYR A 109 5.88 8.14 13.31
N PRO A 110 4.55 8.27 13.09
CA PRO A 110 3.43 7.77 13.89
C PRO A 110 2.88 6.39 13.49
N VAL A 111 3.41 5.69 12.46
CA VAL A 111 2.93 4.35 12.04
C VAL A 111 2.88 3.39 13.24
N ASN A 112 3.99 3.28 13.98
CA ASN A 112 4.08 2.46 15.20
C ASN A 112 3.08 2.88 16.29
N TYR A 113 2.76 4.18 16.37
CA TYR A 113 1.76 4.66 17.34
C TYR A 113 0.35 4.19 16.95
N VAL A 114 0.00 4.23 15.68
CA VAL A 114 -1.27 3.72 15.15
C VAL A 114 -1.38 2.21 15.37
N ASP A 115 -0.37 1.46 14.95
CA ASP A 115 -0.27 0.00 15.10
C ASP A 115 -0.49 -0.47 16.55
N LYS A 116 0.08 0.26 17.54
CA LYS A 116 -0.02 -0.12 18.95
C LYS A 116 -1.29 0.35 19.66
N ASN A 117 -1.84 1.49 19.26
CA ASN A 117 -2.92 2.16 20.01
C ASN A 117 -4.29 2.03 19.36
N VAL A 118 -4.35 1.85 18.04
CA VAL A 118 -5.62 1.65 17.32
C VAL A 118 -5.80 0.15 17.07
N LYS A 119 -6.75 -0.45 17.77
CA LYS A 119 -7.04 -1.89 17.67
C LYS A 119 -8.15 -2.16 16.67
N GLY A 120 -8.23 -3.42 16.23
CA GLY A 120 -9.29 -3.88 15.35
C GLY A 120 -9.06 -3.54 13.88
N PRO A 121 -10.06 -3.74 13.02
CA PRO A 121 -9.98 -3.54 11.57
C PRO A 121 -9.46 -2.15 11.17
N THR A 122 -9.84 -1.13 11.93
CA THR A 122 -9.42 0.25 11.72
C THR A 122 -7.90 0.42 11.93
N GLY A 123 -7.33 -0.22 12.96
CA GLY A 123 -5.90 -0.14 13.25
C GLY A 123 -5.08 -0.76 12.14
N ILE A 124 -5.45 -1.97 11.72
CA ILE A 124 -4.79 -2.72 10.64
C ILE A 124 -4.77 -1.90 9.34
N MET A 125 -5.87 -1.25 8.99
CA MET A 125 -5.94 -0.42 7.78
C MET A 125 -5.18 0.91 7.91
N LEU A 126 -5.18 1.52 9.10
CA LEU A 126 -4.62 2.87 9.30
C LEU A 126 -3.10 2.87 9.30
N ASP A 127 -2.42 1.84 9.82
CA ASP A 127 -0.97 1.81 9.82
C ASP A 127 -0.40 1.74 8.40
N ASP A 128 -1.01 0.97 7.50
CA ASP A 128 -0.62 0.91 6.09
C ASP A 128 -0.96 2.18 5.32
N ILE A 129 -2.08 2.85 5.64
CA ILE A 129 -2.39 4.17 5.08
C ILE A 129 -1.34 5.20 5.50
N VAL A 130 -0.96 5.22 6.76
CA VAL A 130 0.07 6.14 7.26
C VAL A 130 1.43 5.81 6.63
N ALA A 131 1.79 4.53 6.51
CA ALA A 131 2.99 4.10 5.81
C ALA A 131 3.00 4.55 4.33
N SER A 132 1.85 4.46 3.64
CA SER A 132 1.71 4.92 2.26
C SER A 132 1.89 6.43 2.12
N ILE A 133 1.35 7.23 3.05
CA ILE A 133 1.54 8.69 3.07
C ILE A 133 3.03 9.03 3.22
N TYR A 134 3.76 8.35 4.11
CA TYR A 134 5.21 8.52 4.23
C TYR A 134 5.93 8.19 2.93
N ALA A 135 5.59 7.06 2.32
CA ALA A 135 6.17 6.65 1.06
C ALA A 135 5.95 7.70 -0.04
N ILE A 136 4.73 8.22 -0.17
CA ILE A 136 4.38 9.27 -1.14
C ILE A 136 5.21 10.53 -0.90
N ILE A 137 5.29 11.02 0.33
CA ILE A 137 6.05 12.24 0.66
C ILE A 137 7.53 12.07 0.31
N ILE A 138 8.14 10.96 0.71
CA ILE A 138 9.56 10.69 0.44
C ILE A 138 9.81 10.57 -1.06
N LEU A 139 8.95 9.90 -1.81
CA LEU A 139 9.09 9.75 -3.26
C LEU A 139 8.90 11.09 -4.00
N ILE A 140 7.94 11.93 -3.59
CA ILE A 140 7.78 13.29 -4.14
C ILE A 140 9.07 14.09 -3.90
N MET A 141 9.61 14.08 -2.69
CA MET A 141 10.87 14.79 -2.40
C MET A 141 12.03 14.24 -3.21
N ALA A 142 12.20 12.91 -3.28
CA ALA A 142 13.27 12.29 -4.03
C ALA A 142 13.21 12.65 -5.52
N PHE A 143 12.07 12.50 -6.16
CA PHE A 143 11.91 12.82 -7.59
C PHE A 143 12.00 14.32 -7.88
N PHE A 144 11.55 15.18 -6.95
CA PHE A 144 11.74 16.62 -7.07
C PHE A 144 13.23 17.02 -7.08
N PHE A 145 14.04 16.41 -6.22
CA PHE A 145 15.49 16.69 -6.18
C PHE A 145 16.24 16.06 -7.36
N LEU A 146 15.82 14.90 -7.86
CA LEU A 146 16.41 14.25 -9.02
C LEU A 146 16.07 14.97 -10.33
N GLY A 147 14.95 15.67 -10.41
CA GLY A 147 14.49 16.42 -11.58
C GLY A 147 15.06 17.84 -11.71
N ARG A 148 15.86 18.28 -10.71
CA ARG A 148 16.56 19.57 -10.73
C ARG A 148 17.96 19.45 -11.28
#